data_9489c177debc5a724d5e46b1d33fd6bf
#
_entry.id   9489c177debc5a724d5e46b1d33fd6bf
#
_cell.length_a   1.000
_cell.length_b   1.000
_cell.length_c   1.000
_cell.angle_alpha   90.00
_cell.angle_beta   90.00
_cell.angle_gamma   90.00
#
_symmetry.space_group_name_H-M   'P 1'
#
loop_
_entity.id
_entity.type
_entity.pdbx_description
1 polymer ?
#
loop_
_entity_poly.entity_id
_entity_poly.type
_entity_poly.pdbx_seq_one_letter_code
_entity_poly.pdbx_strand_id
1 'polypeptide(L)'
;MSASLLTLPGHEKDLGGGFLVRRVLPAAAQRAVGPFVFFDHFGPVTETPGRAHDVRPHPHIGLATVTYLFEGAQMHRDSVGSLQRIEPGAVNWMTAGRGIVHSERKP
;
A
#
# COMPACT_ATOMS: atom_id res chain seq x y z
N MET A 1 22.72 -29.19 3.25
CA MET A 1 22.00 -28.37 2.25
C MET A 1 21.99 -26.93 2.71
N SER A 2 22.52 -26.04 1.92
CA SER A 2 22.52 -24.61 2.25
C SER A 2 21.25 -23.96 1.73
N ALA A 3 20.63 -23.11 2.55
CA ALA A 3 19.55 -22.26 2.10
C ALA A 3 20.14 -21.03 1.41
N SER A 4 19.59 -20.65 0.28
CA SER A 4 19.94 -19.38 -0.37
C SER A 4 18.84 -18.36 -0.16
N LEU A 5 19.22 -17.12 0.09
CA LEU A 5 18.31 -15.99 0.24
C LEU A 5 18.39 -15.12 -0.99
N LEU A 6 17.24 -14.75 -1.50
CA LEU A 6 17.12 -13.76 -2.55
C LEU A 6 16.69 -12.43 -1.91
N THR A 7 17.52 -11.41 -2.10
CA THR A 7 17.18 -10.07 -1.62
C THR A 7 16.57 -9.28 -2.76
N LEU A 8 15.40 -8.67 -2.49
CA LEU A 8 14.70 -7.81 -3.43
C LEU A 8 14.79 -6.38 -2.92
N PRO A 9 15.68 -5.54 -3.49
CA PRO A 9 15.87 -4.17 -2.98
C PRO A 9 14.70 -3.24 -3.29
N GLY A 10 13.89 -3.59 -4.30
CA GLY A 10 12.82 -2.72 -4.76
C GLY A 10 13.34 -1.52 -5.55
N HIS A 11 12.42 -0.70 -6.02
CA HIS A 11 12.71 0.54 -6.72
C HIS A 11 11.70 1.62 -6.31
N GLU A 12 12.14 2.87 -6.38
CA GLU A 12 11.28 4.00 -6.08
C GLU A 12 10.27 4.22 -7.19
N LYS A 13 9.02 4.50 -6.80
CA LYS A 13 7.95 4.83 -7.72
C LYS A 13 7.10 5.95 -7.14
N ASP A 14 6.76 6.92 -7.97
CA ASP A 14 5.82 7.99 -7.64
C ASP A 14 4.41 7.53 -7.95
N LEU A 15 3.54 7.49 -6.95
CA LEU A 15 2.12 7.15 -7.11
C LEU A 15 1.26 8.34 -7.54
N GLY A 16 1.89 9.49 -7.74
CA GLY A 16 1.26 10.74 -8.12
C GLY A 16 1.35 11.78 -7.00
N GLY A 17 1.52 13.04 -7.39
CA GLY A 17 1.60 14.15 -6.44
C GLY A 17 2.79 14.11 -5.48
N GLY A 18 3.85 13.39 -5.81
CA GLY A 18 5.03 13.28 -4.97
C GLY A 18 4.95 12.21 -3.88
N PHE A 19 3.92 11.37 -3.90
CA PHE A 19 3.82 10.24 -2.98
C PHE A 19 4.73 9.10 -3.47
N LEU A 20 5.89 8.97 -2.84
CA LEU A 20 6.91 7.99 -3.23
C LEU A 20 6.78 6.72 -2.42
N VAL A 21 6.87 5.59 -3.10
CA VAL A 21 6.93 4.27 -2.49
C VAL A 21 8.16 3.51 -2.98
N ARG A 22 8.60 2.54 -2.20
CA ARG A 22 9.56 1.54 -2.65
C ARG A 22 8.78 0.31 -3.05
N ARG A 23 8.73 0.04 -4.34
CA ARG A 23 8.03 -1.13 -4.88
C ARG A 23 8.95 -2.33 -4.90
N VAL A 24 8.62 -3.35 -4.13
CA VAL A 24 9.41 -4.56 -4.00
C VAL A 24 8.88 -5.65 -4.93
N LEU A 25 7.58 -5.78 -5.03
CA LEU A 25 6.92 -6.72 -5.95
C LEU A 25 5.96 -5.96 -6.88
N PRO A 26 5.84 -6.37 -8.15
CA PRO A 26 6.61 -7.43 -8.80
C PRO A 26 8.06 -6.99 -9.09
N ALA A 27 8.97 -7.95 -9.10
CA ALA A 27 10.34 -7.74 -9.50
C ALA A 27 10.72 -8.72 -10.61
N ALA A 28 11.69 -8.37 -11.45
CA ALA A 28 12.13 -9.25 -12.53
C ALA A 28 12.66 -10.58 -12.00
N ALA A 29 13.36 -10.56 -10.88
CA ALA A 29 13.94 -11.75 -10.24
C ALA A 29 12.89 -12.60 -9.52
N GLN A 30 11.79 -12.00 -9.06
CA GLN A 30 10.75 -12.68 -8.30
C GLN A 30 9.45 -11.91 -8.45
N ARG A 31 8.52 -12.44 -9.20
CA ARG A 31 7.27 -11.74 -9.52
C ARG A 31 6.26 -11.77 -8.40
N ALA A 32 6.29 -12.82 -7.58
CA ALA A 32 5.36 -13.00 -6.49
C ALA A 32 6.03 -13.78 -5.35
N VAL A 33 5.49 -13.62 -4.15
CA VAL A 33 5.88 -14.40 -2.98
C VAL A 33 4.59 -14.99 -2.39
N GLY A 34 4.37 -16.31 -2.61
CA GLY A 34 3.11 -16.93 -2.24
C GLY A 34 1.94 -16.21 -2.91
N PRO A 35 0.90 -15.80 -2.16
CA PRO A 35 -0.24 -15.08 -2.71
C PRO A 35 0.04 -13.60 -2.95
N PHE A 36 1.20 -13.09 -2.54
CA PHE A 36 1.54 -11.66 -2.68
C PHE A 36 2.13 -11.40 -4.06
N VAL A 37 1.38 -10.68 -4.89
CA VAL A 37 1.76 -10.30 -6.25
C VAL A 37 2.18 -8.84 -6.35
N PHE A 38 2.03 -8.10 -5.24
CA PHE A 38 2.30 -6.67 -5.17
C PHE A 38 2.72 -6.31 -3.75
N PHE A 39 3.79 -5.55 -3.62
CA PHE A 39 4.26 -5.10 -2.31
C PHE A 39 4.93 -3.73 -2.45
N ASP A 40 4.38 -2.76 -1.74
CA ASP A 40 4.93 -1.41 -1.63
C ASP A 40 5.24 -1.09 -0.17
N HIS A 41 6.34 -0.41 0.04
CA HIS A 41 6.71 0.18 1.33
C HIS A 41 6.83 1.69 1.17
N PHE A 42 6.24 2.43 2.08
CA PHE A 42 6.29 3.89 2.07
C PHE A 42 6.67 4.46 3.44
N GLY A 43 7.23 5.67 3.42
CA GLY A 43 7.68 6.35 4.63
C GLY A 43 9.05 5.87 5.12
N PRO A 44 9.47 6.38 6.29
CA PRO A 44 8.77 7.41 7.03
C PRO A 44 8.78 8.77 6.30
N VAL A 45 7.69 9.50 6.44
CA VAL A 45 7.52 10.82 5.84
C VAL A 45 6.98 11.77 6.90
N THR A 46 7.62 12.93 7.04
CA THR A 46 7.11 13.98 7.91
C THR A 46 6.04 14.77 7.15
N GLU A 47 4.83 14.74 7.68
CA GLU A 47 3.73 15.53 7.15
C GLU A 47 3.88 16.98 7.56
N THR A 48 3.73 17.89 6.59
CA THR A 48 3.73 19.33 6.85
C THR A 48 2.35 19.92 6.55
N PRO A 49 1.90 20.96 7.27
CA PRO A 49 0.65 21.62 6.96
C PRO A 49 0.60 22.08 5.50
N GLY A 50 -0.53 21.82 4.83
CA GLY A 50 -0.72 22.20 3.43
C GLY A 50 -0.11 21.23 2.42
N ARG A 51 0.63 20.21 2.85
CA ARG A 51 1.13 19.15 2.01
C ARG A 51 0.49 17.84 2.41
N ALA A 52 -0.21 17.21 1.47
CA ALA A 52 -0.83 15.92 1.68
C ALA A 52 -0.12 14.86 0.83
N HIS A 53 0.29 13.77 1.47
CA HIS A 53 0.78 12.58 0.78
C HIS A 53 -0.39 11.61 0.66
N ASP A 54 -1.37 12.01 -0.14
CA ASP A 54 -2.60 11.25 -0.33
C ASP A 54 -2.50 10.37 -1.56
N VAL A 55 -3.03 9.15 -1.45
CA VAL A 55 -3.29 8.31 -2.61
C VAL A 55 -4.72 8.58 -3.05
N ARG A 56 -4.85 9.14 -4.25
CA ARG A 56 -6.13 9.50 -4.85
C ARG A 56 -6.99 8.27 -5.11
N PRO A 57 -8.30 8.44 -5.31
CA PRO A 57 -9.18 7.33 -5.64
C PRO A 57 -8.64 6.51 -6.81
N HIS A 58 -8.56 5.21 -6.60
CA HIS A 58 -8.09 4.25 -7.60
C HIS A 58 -8.80 2.92 -7.41
N PRO A 59 -8.98 2.13 -8.49
CA PRO A 59 -9.70 0.87 -8.43
C PRO A 59 -8.80 -0.32 -8.16
N HIS A 60 -9.38 -1.33 -7.54
CA HIS A 60 -8.86 -2.70 -7.50
C HIS A 60 -9.94 -3.66 -7.94
N ILE A 61 -9.57 -4.74 -8.61
CA ILE A 61 -10.46 -5.80 -9.07
C ILE A 61 -9.75 -7.13 -8.97
N GLY A 62 -10.45 -8.14 -8.46
CA GLY A 62 -9.94 -9.50 -8.37
C GLY A 62 -8.84 -9.72 -7.34
N LEU A 63 -8.53 -8.73 -6.53
CA LEU A 63 -7.46 -8.78 -5.53
C LEU A 63 -8.01 -8.44 -4.16
N ALA A 64 -7.26 -8.83 -3.13
CA ALA A 64 -7.39 -8.26 -1.81
C ALA A 64 -6.14 -7.42 -1.52
N THR A 65 -6.32 -6.34 -0.78
CA THR A 65 -5.21 -5.50 -0.35
C THR A 65 -5.09 -5.51 1.17
N VAL A 66 -3.88 -5.40 1.64
CA VAL A 66 -3.55 -5.29 3.06
C VAL A 66 -2.73 -4.04 3.26
N THR A 67 -3.13 -3.22 4.22
CA THR A 67 -2.35 -2.07 4.67
C THR A 67 -2.00 -2.26 6.14
N TYR A 68 -0.74 -2.08 6.46
CA TYR A 68 -0.22 -2.12 7.82
C TYR A 68 0.69 -0.91 8.05
N LEU A 69 0.41 -0.16 9.11
CA LEU A 69 1.19 1.02 9.46
C LEU A 69 2.11 0.74 10.65
N PHE A 70 3.37 1.18 10.55
CA PHE A 70 4.31 1.12 11.68
C PHE A 70 4.14 2.32 12.59
N GLU A 71 3.79 3.47 12.02
CA GLU A 71 3.51 4.69 12.77
C GLU A 71 2.55 5.58 11.99
N GLY A 72 1.94 6.56 12.66
CA GLY A 72 1.02 7.49 12.05
C GLY A 72 -0.39 6.94 11.91
N ALA A 73 -1.16 7.54 11.01
CA ALA A 73 -2.52 7.14 10.73
C ALA A 73 -2.88 7.43 9.27
N GLN A 74 -3.83 6.68 8.77
CA GLN A 74 -4.33 6.83 7.42
C GLN A 74 -5.84 6.63 7.40
N MET A 75 -6.54 7.40 6.59
CA MET A 75 -7.98 7.23 6.37
C MET A 75 -8.21 6.47 5.08
N HIS A 76 -8.84 5.32 5.21
CA HIS A 76 -9.34 4.53 4.10
C HIS A 76 -10.81 4.88 3.86
N ARG A 77 -11.14 5.19 2.62
CA ARG A 77 -12.52 5.41 2.18
C ARG A 77 -12.75 4.65 0.89
N ASP A 78 -13.86 3.92 0.79
CA ASP A 78 -14.12 3.11 -0.38
C ASP A 78 -15.55 3.22 -0.90
N SER A 79 -15.75 2.66 -2.11
CA SER A 79 -17.02 2.72 -2.83
C SER A 79 -18.11 1.81 -2.28
N VAL A 80 -17.80 0.93 -1.33
CA VAL A 80 -18.82 0.10 -0.64
C VAL A 80 -19.24 0.68 0.69
N GLY A 81 -18.84 1.91 0.98
CA GLY A 81 -19.31 2.68 2.13
C GLY A 81 -18.44 2.60 3.37
N SER A 82 -17.26 1.99 3.29
CA SER A 82 -16.34 1.97 4.42
C SER A 82 -15.61 3.29 4.58
N LEU A 83 -15.49 3.74 5.81
CA LEU A 83 -14.65 4.85 6.21
C LEU A 83 -13.90 4.40 7.46
N GLN A 84 -12.59 4.17 7.34
CA GLN A 84 -11.82 3.52 8.37
C GLN A 84 -10.54 4.29 8.66
N ARG A 85 -10.32 4.64 9.93
CA ARG A 85 -9.03 5.12 10.39
C ARG A 85 -8.13 3.92 10.67
N ILE A 86 -6.97 3.90 10.02
CA ILE A 86 -5.96 2.85 10.20
C ILE A 86 -4.88 3.40 11.09
N GLU A 87 -4.50 2.65 12.12
CA GLU A 87 -3.45 3.00 13.08
C GLU A 87 -2.50 1.83 13.27
N PRO A 88 -1.30 2.05 13.83
CA PRO A 88 -0.37 0.96 14.12
C PRO A 88 -1.00 -0.12 14.99
N GLY A 89 -0.68 -1.36 14.70
CA GLY A 89 -1.23 -2.53 15.39
C GLY A 89 -2.51 -3.07 14.76
N ALA A 90 -3.11 -2.33 13.81
CA ALA A 90 -4.28 -2.79 13.07
C ALA A 90 -3.87 -3.28 11.67
N VAL A 91 -4.62 -4.21 11.12
CA VAL A 91 -4.50 -4.66 9.74
C VAL A 91 -5.76 -4.22 9.01
N ASN A 92 -5.60 -3.43 7.94
CA ASN A 92 -6.71 -3.05 7.09
C ASN A 92 -6.74 -4.00 5.88
N TRP A 93 -7.77 -4.83 5.81
CA TRP A 93 -7.96 -5.81 4.75
C TRP A 93 -9.14 -5.38 3.89
N MET A 94 -8.91 -5.26 2.58
CA MET A 94 -9.96 -4.92 1.62
C MET A 94 -10.01 -5.99 0.52
N THR A 95 -11.09 -6.72 0.44
CA THR A 95 -11.33 -7.67 -0.65
C THR A 95 -12.10 -6.95 -1.75
N ALA A 96 -11.45 -6.73 -2.88
CA ALA A 96 -12.02 -5.94 -3.96
C ALA A 96 -13.08 -6.70 -4.78
N GLY A 97 -12.93 -8.03 -4.92
CA GLY A 97 -13.89 -8.84 -5.65
C GLY A 97 -14.16 -8.33 -7.06
N ARG A 98 -15.39 -7.95 -7.36
CA ARG A 98 -15.79 -7.41 -8.66
C ARG A 98 -15.25 -6.02 -8.95
N GLY A 99 -14.80 -5.34 -7.94
CA GLY A 99 -14.22 -4.02 -8.05
C GLY A 99 -14.58 -3.13 -6.88
N ILE A 100 -13.58 -2.44 -6.36
CA ILE A 100 -13.73 -1.40 -5.34
C ILE A 100 -12.84 -0.24 -5.76
N VAL A 101 -13.35 0.96 -5.62
CA VAL A 101 -12.54 2.19 -5.70
C VAL A 101 -12.29 2.64 -4.27
N HIS A 102 -11.06 2.91 -3.92
CA HIS A 102 -10.73 3.46 -2.62
C HIS A 102 -9.72 4.59 -2.71
N SER A 103 -9.66 5.37 -1.64
CA SER A 103 -8.63 6.38 -1.44
C SER A 103 -7.98 6.19 -0.07
N GLU A 104 -6.74 6.60 0.02
CA GLU A 104 -5.96 6.54 1.24
C GLU A 104 -5.40 7.92 1.50
N ARG A 105 -5.89 8.57 2.55
CA ARG A 105 -5.59 9.96 2.85
C ARG A 105 -5.14 10.11 4.30
N LYS A 106 -4.40 11.16 4.54
CA LYS A 106 -4.09 11.57 5.90
C LYS A 106 -5.39 12.03 6.59
N PRO A 107 -5.54 11.72 7.88
CA PRO A 107 -6.71 12.13 8.65
C PRO A 107 -6.87 13.64 8.75
#